data_cce496774610682f0909fbb70f0122e3
#
_entry.id   cce496774610682f0909fbb70f0122e3
#
_cell.length_a   1.000
_cell.length_b   1.000
_cell.length_c   1.000
_cell.angle_alpha   90.00
_cell.angle_beta   90.00
_cell.angle_gamma   90.00
#
_symmetry.space_group_name_H-M   'P 1'
#
loop_
_entity.id
_entity.type
_entity.pdbx_description
1 polymer ?
#
loop_
_entity_poly.entity_id
_entity_poly.type
_entity_poly.pdbx_seq_one_letter_code
_entity_poly.pdbx_strand_id
1 'polypeptide(L)'
;MHILVCSVFYTTNLNEKKYFRKFFRFQVGNPLTVKTKVLNVRGNVFLEAQIQNITPRMMFLESVRFEPSALFILSDINNIAPPANVAAGMKSASERRKDIAGTFLAPQDLRQYLYKLTPVEASRAEGVCVLFIFLFLLKHALTCAAKLATSIGKLDIVWKTTLGERGRLQTSQLPRKLPVLDPIEISVASVPDHVAAEKQFGVAVEVRNCSPQPMRLTLTFAKNKLHSLWPIGLTSVAIGDLVPGGSSVVNLNVRREKSKL
;
A
#
# COMPACT_ATOMS: atom_id res chain seq x y z
N MET A 1 -16.63 30.95 -2.89
CA MET A 1 -16.56 32.23 -3.62
C MET A 1 -15.81 33.23 -2.76
N HIS A 2 -14.83 33.91 -3.31
CA HIS A 2 -14.01 34.91 -2.61
C HIS A 2 -14.25 36.30 -3.25
N ILE A 3 -14.06 37.32 -2.44
CA ILE A 3 -14.19 38.72 -2.89
C ILE A 3 -12.89 39.44 -2.53
N LEU A 4 -12.15 39.91 -3.52
CA LEU A 4 -11.04 40.81 -3.33
C LEU A 4 -11.54 42.24 -3.37
N VAL A 5 -11.29 42.99 -2.31
CA VAL A 5 -11.69 44.41 -2.21
C VAL A 5 -10.43 45.24 -2.33
N CYS A 6 -10.34 46.03 -3.40
CA CYS A 6 -9.27 46.99 -3.60
C CYS A 6 -9.79 48.37 -3.26
N SER A 7 -9.17 49.02 -2.29
CA SER A 7 -9.47 50.41 -1.89
C SER A 7 -8.28 51.32 -2.26
N VAL A 8 -8.50 52.31 -3.06
CA VAL A 8 -7.46 53.23 -3.51
C VAL A 8 -7.78 54.65 -2.99
N PHE A 9 -6.83 55.23 -2.32
CA PHE A 9 -6.85 56.62 -1.84
C PHE A 9 -5.78 57.38 -2.61
N TYR A 10 -6.14 58.50 -3.19
CA TYR A 10 -5.20 59.33 -3.90
C TYR A 10 -5.54 60.81 -3.72
N THR A 11 -4.55 61.66 -3.85
CA THR A 11 -4.70 63.10 -3.80
C THR A 11 -4.52 63.67 -5.20
N THR A 12 -5.45 64.51 -5.66
CA THR A 12 -5.35 65.15 -6.97
C THR A 12 -4.39 66.33 -6.92
N ASN A 13 -3.98 66.84 -8.10
CA ASN A 13 -3.14 68.05 -8.21
C ASN A 13 -3.76 69.28 -7.56
N LEU A 14 -5.07 69.29 -7.33
CA LEU A 14 -5.82 70.34 -6.64
C LEU A 14 -5.89 70.13 -5.11
N ASN A 15 -5.07 69.15 -4.58
CA ASN A 15 -5.03 68.78 -3.17
C ASN A 15 -6.34 68.16 -2.64
N GLU A 16 -7.23 67.72 -3.53
CA GLU A 16 -8.44 66.99 -3.15
C GLU A 16 -8.14 65.51 -2.88
N LYS A 17 -8.55 65.02 -1.74
CA LYS A 17 -8.44 63.58 -1.41
C LYS A 17 -9.62 62.83 -2.04
N LYS A 18 -9.31 61.87 -2.91
CA LYS A 18 -10.31 60.99 -3.53
C LYS A 18 -10.13 59.55 -3.12
N TYR A 19 -11.22 58.82 -3.12
CA TYR A 19 -11.29 57.44 -2.72
C TYR A 19 -12.21 56.68 -3.67
N PHE A 20 -11.79 55.50 -4.11
CA PHE A 20 -12.69 54.54 -4.75
C PHE A 20 -12.40 53.14 -4.30
N ARG A 21 -13.42 52.30 -4.38
CA ARG A 21 -13.37 50.89 -4.00
C ARG A 21 -13.86 50.04 -5.17
N LYS A 22 -13.06 48.97 -5.51
CA LYS A 22 -13.43 48.03 -6.56
C LYS A 22 -13.48 46.62 -5.96
N PHE A 23 -14.51 45.84 -6.36
CA PHE A 23 -14.75 44.49 -5.90
C PHE A 23 -14.51 43.53 -7.04
N PHE A 24 -13.67 42.50 -6.79
CA PHE A 24 -13.45 41.42 -7.73
C PHE A 24 -13.96 40.10 -7.07
N ARG A 25 -14.92 39.46 -7.73
CA ARG A 25 -15.45 38.19 -7.28
C ARG A 25 -14.80 37.07 -8.08
N PHE A 26 -14.31 36.03 -7.40
CA PHE A 26 -13.71 34.90 -8.06
C PHE A 26 -13.95 33.62 -7.24
N GLN A 27 -13.85 32.48 -7.91
CA GLN A 27 -13.91 31.17 -7.28
C GLN A 27 -12.52 30.58 -7.20
N VAL A 28 -12.20 30.00 -6.04
CA VAL A 28 -11.00 29.19 -5.84
C VAL A 28 -11.45 27.74 -5.75
N GLY A 29 -10.92 26.91 -6.58
CA GLY A 29 -11.18 25.46 -6.61
C GLY A 29 -9.88 24.68 -6.54
N ASN A 30 -9.99 23.39 -6.22
CA ASN A 30 -8.84 22.49 -6.29
C ASN A 30 -8.52 22.21 -7.76
N PRO A 31 -7.28 22.38 -8.20
CA PRO A 31 -6.90 22.11 -9.60
C PRO A 31 -6.77 20.62 -9.92
N LEU A 32 -6.56 19.80 -8.90
CA LEU A 32 -6.40 18.34 -9.00
C LEU A 32 -7.42 17.63 -8.13
N THR A 33 -7.97 16.53 -8.64
CA THR A 33 -8.69 15.55 -7.84
C THR A 33 -7.79 14.36 -7.58
N VAL A 34 -7.65 13.98 -6.31
CA VAL A 34 -6.85 12.84 -5.88
C VAL A 34 -7.76 11.80 -5.27
N LYS A 35 -7.80 10.62 -5.88
CA LYS A 35 -8.51 9.44 -5.34
C LYS A 35 -7.48 8.41 -4.91
N THR A 36 -7.63 7.85 -3.72
CA THR A 36 -6.71 6.85 -3.19
C THR A 36 -7.45 5.59 -2.78
N LYS A 37 -6.85 4.45 -3.05
CA LYS A 37 -7.34 3.14 -2.63
C LYS A 37 -6.21 2.39 -1.93
N VAL A 38 -6.50 1.89 -0.74
CA VAL A 38 -5.53 1.15 0.07
C VAL A 38 -5.96 -0.30 0.15
N LEU A 39 -5.06 -1.22 -0.21
CA LEU A 39 -5.27 -2.65 -0.20
C LEU A 39 -4.25 -3.34 0.70
N ASN A 40 -4.72 -4.29 1.52
CA ASN A 40 -3.85 -5.14 2.32
C ASN A 40 -3.72 -6.49 1.63
N VAL A 41 -2.50 -6.90 1.24
CA VAL A 41 -2.23 -8.16 0.55
C VAL A 41 -1.02 -8.84 1.17
N ARG A 42 -1.20 -10.03 1.72
CA ARG A 42 -0.13 -10.88 2.27
C ARG A 42 0.84 -10.14 3.20
N GLY A 43 0.31 -9.36 4.13
CA GLY A 43 1.13 -8.60 5.10
C GLY A 43 1.70 -7.28 4.57
N ASN A 44 1.65 -7.01 3.27
CA ASN A 44 2.03 -5.74 2.66
C ASN A 44 0.79 -4.85 2.45
N VAL A 45 1.04 -3.55 2.33
CA VAL A 45 0.01 -2.57 2.00
C VAL A 45 0.31 -1.99 0.63
N PHE A 46 -0.69 -1.98 -0.24
CA PHE A 46 -0.59 -1.33 -1.54
C PHE A 46 -1.45 -0.08 -1.55
N LEU A 47 -0.87 1.03 -1.99
CA LEU A 47 -1.57 2.29 -2.21
C LEU A 47 -1.66 2.54 -3.71
N GLU A 48 -2.87 2.60 -4.20
CA GLU A 48 -3.20 3.09 -5.53
C GLU A 48 -3.65 4.55 -5.40
N ALA A 49 -3.01 5.45 -6.13
CA ALA A 49 -3.34 6.86 -6.16
C ALA A 49 -3.67 7.30 -7.60
N GLN A 50 -4.84 7.87 -7.80
CA GLN A 50 -5.29 8.41 -9.07
C GLN A 50 -5.32 9.93 -8.96
N ILE A 51 -4.59 10.61 -9.84
CA ILE A 51 -4.50 12.06 -9.91
C ILE A 51 -5.14 12.51 -11.22
N GLN A 52 -6.17 13.32 -11.13
CA GLN A 52 -6.89 13.86 -12.28
C GLN A 52 -6.76 15.39 -12.34
N ASN A 53 -6.44 15.91 -13.51
CA ASN A 53 -6.47 17.34 -13.80
C ASN A 53 -7.91 17.76 -14.10
N ILE A 54 -8.52 18.53 -13.22
CA ILE A 54 -9.89 19.04 -13.42
C ILE A 54 -9.93 20.46 -14.01
N THR A 55 -8.77 21.03 -14.30
CA THR A 55 -8.69 22.35 -14.95
C THR A 55 -8.77 22.23 -16.47
N PRO A 56 -9.18 23.30 -17.17
CA PRO A 56 -9.18 23.33 -18.64
C PRO A 56 -7.79 23.52 -19.24
N ARG A 57 -6.73 23.56 -18.42
CA ARG A 57 -5.35 23.82 -18.86
C ARG A 57 -4.49 22.59 -18.65
N MET A 58 -3.48 22.42 -19.50
CA MET A 58 -2.46 21.39 -19.33
C MET A 58 -1.59 21.69 -18.13
N MET A 59 -1.21 20.67 -17.40
CA MET A 59 -0.30 20.72 -16.25
C MET A 59 0.91 19.83 -16.47
N PHE A 60 2.01 20.21 -15.87
CA PHE A 60 3.23 19.41 -15.79
C PHE A 60 3.44 18.99 -14.34
N LEU A 61 3.37 17.68 -14.06
CA LEU A 61 3.66 17.12 -12.75
C LEU A 61 5.18 17.06 -12.55
N GLU A 62 5.72 17.94 -11.69
CA GLU A 62 7.15 17.96 -11.37
C GLU A 62 7.54 16.77 -10.48
N SER A 63 6.74 16.49 -9.47
CA SER A 63 6.96 15.36 -8.60
C SER A 63 5.66 14.85 -7.98
N VAL A 64 5.55 13.53 -7.88
CA VAL A 64 4.52 12.85 -7.12
C VAL A 64 5.24 11.89 -6.19
N ARG A 65 5.19 12.16 -4.90
CA ARG A 65 5.91 11.38 -3.88
C ARG A 65 4.96 10.96 -2.78
N PHE A 66 5.12 9.73 -2.33
CA PHE A 66 4.44 9.25 -1.15
C PHE A 66 5.40 9.30 0.04
N GLU A 67 5.00 9.98 1.11
CA GLU A 67 5.71 10.05 2.38
C GLU A 67 5.09 9.02 3.34
N PRO A 68 5.71 7.83 3.52
CA PRO A 68 5.16 6.80 4.38
C PRO A 68 5.23 7.22 5.85
N SER A 69 4.34 6.66 6.67
CA SER A 69 4.49 6.77 8.12
C SER A 69 5.71 5.97 8.59
N ALA A 70 6.23 6.29 9.78
CA ALA A 70 7.45 5.67 10.33
C ALA A 70 7.39 4.13 10.46
N LEU A 71 6.20 3.55 10.38
CA LEU A 71 5.97 2.11 10.50
C LEU A 71 6.13 1.33 9.18
N PHE A 72 6.31 2.02 8.05
CA PHE A 72 6.36 1.41 6.72
C PHE A 72 7.58 1.85 5.93
N ILE A 73 8.13 0.92 5.18
CA ILE A 73 9.16 1.15 4.15
C ILE A 73 8.46 1.25 2.81
N LEU A 74 8.75 2.31 2.07
CA LEU A 74 8.20 2.56 0.75
C LEU A 74 9.01 1.84 -0.34
N SER A 75 8.32 1.14 -1.24
CA SER A 75 8.84 0.68 -2.51
C SER A 75 7.99 1.29 -3.63
N ASP A 76 8.60 2.15 -4.45
CA ASP A 76 7.96 2.76 -5.61
C ASP A 76 7.97 1.76 -6.78
N ILE A 77 6.78 1.39 -7.25
CA ILE A 77 6.61 0.41 -8.35
C ILE A 77 6.34 1.12 -9.69
N ASN A 78 6.24 2.44 -9.70
CA ASN A 78 5.90 3.22 -10.89
C ASN A 78 7.04 3.27 -11.92
N ASN A 79 8.29 3.09 -11.47
CA ASN A 79 9.44 3.02 -12.35
C ASN A 79 9.62 1.57 -12.83
N ILE A 80 9.18 1.31 -14.05
CA ILE A 80 9.54 0.07 -14.74
C ILE A 80 11.01 0.22 -15.16
N ALA A 81 11.93 -0.36 -14.38
CA ALA A 81 13.31 -0.46 -14.79
C ALA A 81 13.37 -1.21 -16.14
N PRO A 82 14.10 -0.70 -17.15
CA PRO A 82 14.32 -1.47 -18.37
C PRO A 82 14.98 -2.82 -18.01
N PRO A 83 14.67 -3.90 -18.74
CA PRO A 83 15.27 -5.21 -18.47
C PRO A 83 16.79 -5.10 -18.45
N ALA A 84 17.42 -5.79 -17.50
CA ALA A 84 18.84 -5.69 -17.13
C ALA A 84 19.87 -5.99 -18.26
N ASN A 85 19.44 -6.23 -19.48
CA ASN A 85 20.28 -6.54 -20.65
C ASN A 85 20.68 -5.32 -21.48
N VAL A 86 20.35 -4.10 -21.07
CA VAL A 86 20.86 -2.89 -21.73
C VAL A 86 22.08 -2.41 -20.99
N ALA A 87 23.24 -2.59 -21.64
CA ALA A 87 24.59 -2.38 -21.17
C ALA A 87 24.76 -1.14 -20.27
N ALA A 88 25.44 -1.35 -19.16
CA ALA A 88 26.02 -0.32 -18.32
C ALA A 88 26.88 0.64 -19.16
N GLY A 89 26.48 1.89 -19.31
CA GLY A 89 27.36 2.88 -19.88
C GLY A 89 26.78 4.15 -20.47
N MET A 90 25.55 4.22 -20.84
CA MET A 90 24.97 5.48 -21.37
C MET A 90 23.57 5.70 -20.79
N LYS A 91 23.43 6.69 -19.95
CA LYS A 91 22.13 7.29 -19.66
C LYS A 91 21.65 7.92 -20.97
N SER A 92 20.92 7.13 -21.76
CA SER A 92 20.51 7.53 -23.07
C SER A 92 19.48 8.68 -22.98
N ALA A 93 19.50 9.55 -23.99
CA ALA A 93 18.49 10.60 -24.16
C ALA A 93 17.04 10.06 -24.15
N SER A 94 16.85 8.74 -24.33
CA SER A 94 15.57 8.04 -24.25
C SER A 94 15.02 7.89 -22.82
N GLU A 95 15.88 7.78 -21.80
CA GLU A 95 15.45 7.75 -20.39
C GLU A 95 14.93 9.12 -19.96
N ARG A 96 15.60 10.21 -20.35
CA ARG A 96 15.11 11.58 -20.14
C ARG A 96 13.78 11.85 -20.84
N ARG A 97 13.55 11.26 -22.03
CA ARG A 97 12.29 11.40 -22.77
C ARG A 97 11.12 10.62 -22.13
N LYS A 98 11.38 9.45 -21.51
CA LYS A 98 10.36 8.69 -20.77
C LYS A 98 9.92 9.41 -19.50
N ASP A 99 10.85 10.01 -18.78
CA ASP A 99 10.53 10.84 -17.61
C ASP A 99 9.71 12.07 -18.01
N ILE A 100 10.01 12.69 -19.15
CA ILE A 100 9.32 13.88 -19.65
C ILE A 100 7.93 13.53 -20.22
N ALA A 101 7.82 12.50 -21.06
CA ALA A 101 6.54 12.10 -21.64
C ALA A 101 5.51 11.62 -20.60
N GLY A 102 6.00 11.18 -19.44
CA GLY A 102 5.17 10.73 -18.33
C GLY A 102 4.63 11.82 -17.43
N THR A 103 5.05 13.07 -17.54
CA THR A 103 4.81 14.13 -16.57
C THR A 103 3.74 15.14 -16.97
N PHE A 104 3.35 15.18 -18.25
CA PHE A 104 2.24 16.04 -18.69
C PHE A 104 0.88 15.42 -18.38
N LEU A 105 -0.04 16.24 -17.93
CA LEU A 105 -1.41 15.89 -17.63
C LEU A 105 -2.35 16.87 -18.36
N ALA A 106 -2.97 16.41 -19.45
CA ALA A 106 -3.91 17.20 -20.22
C ALA A 106 -5.19 17.49 -19.40
N PRO A 107 -6.04 18.43 -19.84
CA PRO A 107 -7.35 18.63 -19.21
C PRO A 107 -8.14 17.33 -19.14
N GLN A 108 -8.70 17.03 -17.97
CA GLN A 108 -9.46 15.82 -17.64
C GLN A 108 -8.67 14.52 -17.67
N ASP A 109 -7.38 14.53 -18.00
CA ASP A 109 -6.54 13.34 -17.93
C ASP A 109 -6.37 12.83 -16.51
N LEU A 110 -6.24 11.52 -16.39
CA LEU A 110 -6.04 10.79 -15.16
C LEU A 110 -4.71 10.04 -15.22
N ARG A 111 -3.92 10.16 -14.16
CA ARG A 111 -2.70 9.37 -13.97
C ARG A 111 -2.79 8.53 -12.72
N GLN A 112 -2.32 7.30 -12.83
CA GLN A 112 -2.35 6.31 -11.77
C GLN A 112 -0.95 6.00 -11.28
N TYR A 113 -0.81 5.92 -9.95
CA TYR A 113 0.43 5.58 -9.25
C TYR A 113 0.18 4.41 -8.31
N LEU A 114 1.15 3.51 -8.22
CA LEU A 114 1.10 2.35 -7.34
C LEU A 114 2.33 2.32 -6.43
N TYR A 115 2.10 2.25 -5.14
CA TYR A 115 3.14 2.17 -4.11
C TYR A 115 2.95 0.93 -3.28
N LYS A 116 4.04 0.24 -2.98
CA LYS A 116 4.07 -0.89 -2.05
C LYS A 116 4.70 -0.42 -0.74
N LEU A 117 4.02 -0.71 0.35
CA LEU A 117 4.44 -0.41 1.71
C LEU A 117 4.67 -1.72 2.44
N THR A 118 5.88 -1.94 2.89
CA THR A 118 6.25 -3.09 3.72
C THR A 118 6.39 -2.62 5.16
N PRO A 119 5.86 -3.37 6.15
CA PRO A 119 6.12 -3.07 7.56
C PRO A 119 7.62 -3.01 7.81
N VAL A 120 8.06 -2.06 8.64
CA VAL A 120 9.44 -1.98 9.09
C VAL A 120 9.74 -3.22 9.93
N GLU A 121 10.50 -4.15 9.36
CA GLU A 121 11.13 -5.22 10.14
C GLU A 121 12.45 -4.63 10.68
N ALA A 122 12.63 -4.65 12.00
CA ALA A 122 13.89 -4.23 12.58
C ALA A 122 15.02 -5.07 11.95
N SER A 123 15.84 -4.43 11.10
CA SER A 123 16.92 -5.08 10.35
C SER A 123 17.83 -5.88 11.29
N ARG A 124 18.27 -7.03 10.80
CA ARG A 124 19.29 -7.86 11.43
C ARG A 124 20.52 -7.01 11.79
N ALA A 125 20.63 -6.60 13.06
CA ALA A 125 21.90 -6.25 13.62
C ALA A 125 22.65 -7.56 13.87
N GLU A 126 23.57 -7.90 12.98
CA GLU A 126 24.53 -8.96 13.21
C GLU A 126 25.50 -8.51 14.31
N GLY A 127 25.47 -9.20 15.42
CA GLY A 127 26.47 -9.06 16.49
C GLY A 127 25.91 -8.60 17.83
N VAL A 128 25.96 -9.51 18.78
CA VAL A 128 25.88 -9.44 20.25
C VAL A 128 24.67 -10.11 20.87
N CYS A 129 24.95 -11.18 21.56
CA CYS A 129 24.01 -12.21 22.05
C CYS A 129 23.02 -11.75 23.16
N VAL A 130 23.22 -10.65 23.85
CA VAL A 130 22.37 -10.19 24.95
C VAL A 130 21.27 -9.23 24.49
N LEU A 131 21.47 -8.56 23.35
CA LEU A 131 20.50 -7.66 22.73
C LEU A 131 19.40 -8.41 21.96
N PHE A 132 19.55 -9.72 21.77
CA PHE A 132 18.69 -10.51 20.88
C PHE A 132 17.24 -10.63 21.35
N ILE A 133 17.02 -10.80 22.65
CA ILE A 133 15.65 -10.91 23.23
C ILE A 133 14.94 -9.56 23.14
N PHE A 134 15.63 -8.46 23.44
CA PHE A 134 15.06 -7.12 23.36
C PHE A 134 14.75 -6.71 21.91
N LEU A 135 15.64 -7.03 20.98
CA LEU A 135 15.43 -6.83 19.54
C LEU A 135 14.28 -7.70 19.00
N PHE A 136 14.14 -8.93 19.48
CA PHE A 136 13.05 -9.83 19.08
C PHE A 136 11.69 -9.30 19.56
N LEU A 137 11.59 -8.83 20.79
CA LEU A 137 10.38 -8.21 21.35
C LEU A 137 10.04 -6.89 20.62
N LEU A 138 11.06 -6.08 20.31
CA LEU A 138 10.88 -4.82 19.56
C LEU A 138 10.41 -5.08 18.12
N LYS A 139 10.95 -6.10 17.46
CA LYS A 139 10.48 -6.56 16.13
C LYS A 139 9.00 -6.91 16.15
N HIS A 140 8.62 -7.75 17.11
CA HIS A 140 7.26 -8.20 17.24
C HIS A 140 6.31 -7.03 17.51
N ALA A 141 6.72 -6.09 18.36
CA ALA A 141 5.97 -4.90 18.69
C ALA A 141 5.81 -3.97 17.48
N LEU A 142 6.86 -3.72 16.69
CA LEU A 142 6.81 -2.88 15.49
C LEU A 142 5.95 -3.51 14.38
N THR A 143 6.07 -4.81 14.16
CA THR A 143 5.22 -5.52 13.19
C THR A 143 3.76 -5.51 13.61
N CYS A 144 3.46 -5.68 14.90
CA CYS A 144 2.11 -5.55 15.43
C CYS A 144 1.60 -4.11 15.32
N ALA A 145 2.42 -3.12 15.63
CA ALA A 145 2.06 -1.70 15.48
C ALA A 145 1.75 -1.34 14.03
N ALA A 146 2.55 -1.84 13.07
CA ALA A 146 2.28 -1.65 11.64
C ALA A 146 0.99 -2.35 11.18
N LYS A 147 0.68 -3.54 11.73
CA LYS A 147 -0.59 -4.23 11.45
C LYS A 147 -1.80 -3.44 11.96
N LEU A 148 -1.66 -2.75 13.09
CA LEU A 148 -2.70 -1.96 13.73
C LEU A 148 -2.73 -0.49 13.29
N ALA A 149 -1.78 -0.07 12.44
CA ALA A 149 -1.72 1.30 11.97
C ALA A 149 -2.95 1.66 11.12
N THR A 150 -3.66 2.69 11.54
CA THR A 150 -4.86 3.21 10.86
C THR A 150 -4.54 4.22 9.76
N SER A 151 -3.28 4.70 9.69
CA SER A 151 -2.79 5.62 8.67
C SER A 151 -1.48 5.12 8.07
N ILE A 152 -1.29 5.38 6.78
CA ILE A 152 -0.13 4.88 6.02
C ILE A 152 0.87 5.97 5.64
N GLY A 153 0.46 7.23 5.62
CA GLY A 153 1.31 8.35 5.19
C GLY A 153 0.54 9.40 4.42
N LYS A 154 1.26 10.25 3.69
CA LYS A 154 0.73 11.37 2.91
C LYS A 154 1.24 11.31 1.48
N LEU A 155 0.45 11.83 0.54
CA LEU A 155 0.85 12.03 -0.85
C LEU A 155 1.18 13.50 -1.06
N ASP A 156 2.36 13.78 -1.62
CA ASP A 156 2.84 15.12 -1.96
C ASP A 156 2.96 15.24 -3.47
N ILE A 157 2.26 16.22 -4.05
CA ILE A 157 2.15 16.42 -5.48
C ILE A 157 2.58 17.87 -5.78
N VAL A 158 3.56 18.03 -6.66
CA VAL A 158 4.04 19.33 -7.13
C VAL A 158 3.84 19.39 -8.64
N TRP A 159 3.26 20.50 -9.12
CA TRP A 159 3.02 20.70 -10.54
C TRP A 159 3.35 22.13 -10.96
N LYS A 160 3.50 22.32 -12.28
CA LYS A 160 3.54 23.60 -12.96
C LYS A 160 2.43 23.70 -13.99
N THR A 161 1.90 24.88 -14.16
CA THR A 161 0.98 25.20 -15.25
C THR A 161 1.76 25.64 -16.50
N THR A 162 1.10 25.71 -17.64
CA THR A 162 1.67 26.21 -18.89
C THR A 162 2.14 27.67 -18.80
N LEU A 163 1.64 28.44 -17.84
CA LEU A 163 2.07 29.82 -17.58
C LEU A 163 3.25 29.91 -16.61
N GLY A 164 3.80 28.78 -16.17
CA GLY A 164 4.94 28.71 -15.25
C GLY A 164 4.57 28.79 -13.76
N GLU A 165 3.31 28.96 -13.43
CA GLU A 165 2.84 28.96 -12.04
C GLU A 165 3.06 27.58 -11.41
N ARG A 166 3.64 27.55 -10.23
CA ARG A 166 3.90 26.32 -9.47
C ARG A 166 2.86 26.13 -8.37
N GLY A 167 2.33 24.94 -8.29
CA GLY A 167 1.42 24.53 -7.23
C GLY A 167 1.93 23.30 -6.47
N ARG A 168 1.49 23.16 -5.23
CA ARG A 168 1.75 21.99 -4.39
C ARG A 168 0.47 21.59 -3.66
N LEU A 169 0.21 20.31 -3.62
CA LEU A 169 -0.87 19.71 -2.85
C LEU A 169 -0.31 18.57 -2.01
N GLN A 170 -0.49 18.64 -0.71
CA GLN A 170 -0.20 17.56 0.20
C GLN A 170 -1.52 17.05 0.77
N THR A 171 -1.76 15.75 0.69
CA THR A 171 -2.97 15.14 1.27
C THR A 171 -2.88 15.13 2.80
N SER A 172 -4.02 15.00 3.46
CA SER A 172 -4.04 14.56 4.84
C SER A 172 -3.46 13.14 4.97
N GLN A 173 -3.28 12.66 6.20
CA GLN A 173 -2.92 11.27 6.45
C GLN A 173 -3.94 10.34 5.79
N LEU A 174 -3.45 9.43 4.94
CA LEU A 174 -4.31 8.49 4.22
C LEU A 174 -4.76 7.37 5.15
N PRO A 175 -6.08 7.19 5.32
CA PRO A 175 -6.61 6.18 6.21
C PRO A 175 -6.45 4.78 5.59
N ARG A 176 -6.17 3.80 6.45
CA ARG A 176 -6.13 2.38 6.11
C ARG A 176 -7.25 1.66 6.86
N LYS A 177 -8.03 0.89 6.12
CA LYS A 177 -8.91 -0.09 6.76
C LYS A 177 -8.02 -1.20 7.30
N LEU A 178 -8.11 -1.43 8.60
CA LEU A 178 -7.38 -2.54 9.21
C LEU A 178 -7.84 -3.85 8.56
N PRO A 179 -6.90 -4.76 8.24
CA PRO A 179 -7.31 -6.10 7.87
C PRO A 179 -8.11 -6.69 9.04
N VAL A 180 -9.18 -7.38 8.72
CA VAL A 180 -9.85 -8.21 9.72
C VAL A 180 -8.82 -9.28 10.08
N LEU A 181 -8.25 -9.16 11.26
CA LEU A 181 -7.33 -10.16 11.78
C LEU A 181 -8.20 -11.36 12.14
N ASP A 182 -8.16 -12.38 11.30
CA ASP A 182 -8.73 -13.67 11.69
C ASP A 182 -8.01 -14.13 12.95
N PRO A 183 -8.76 -14.55 13.98
CA PRO A 183 -8.16 -14.99 15.23
C PRO A 183 -7.28 -16.24 15.06
N ILE A 184 -7.41 -16.91 13.92
CA ILE A 184 -6.66 -18.12 13.57
C ILE A 184 -6.04 -17.91 12.18
N GLU A 185 -4.74 -18.11 12.08
CA GLU A 185 -4.00 -18.15 10.82
C GLU A 185 -3.70 -19.60 10.45
N ILE A 186 -4.01 -19.98 9.21
CA ILE A 186 -3.71 -21.32 8.69
C ILE A 186 -2.77 -21.15 7.50
N SER A 187 -1.62 -21.80 7.57
CA SER A 187 -0.62 -21.81 6.50
C SER A 187 -0.19 -23.24 6.16
N VAL A 188 0.22 -23.44 4.91
CA VAL A 188 0.80 -24.73 4.49
C VAL A 188 2.30 -24.67 4.78
N ALA A 189 2.76 -25.49 5.74
CA ALA A 189 4.16 -25.56 6.13
C ALA A 189 5.00 -26.39 5.15
N SER A 190 4.43 -27.50 4.64
CA SER A 190 5.11 -28.36 3.67
C SER A 190 4.11 -29.10 2.80
N VAL A 191 4.42 -29.15 1.50
CA VAL A 191 3.71 -29.98 0.51
C VAL A 191 4.74 -30.50 -0.49
N PRO A 192 4.64 -31.73 -0.99
CA PRO A 192 5.54 -32.26 -2.02
C PRO A 192 5.42 -31.49 -3.33
N ASP A 193 6.55 -31.20 -3.99
CA ASP A 193 6.58 -30.48 -5.26
C ASP A 193 5.90 -31.29 -6.40
N HIS A 194 6.00 -32.63 -6.34
CA HIS A 194 5.43 -33.51 -7.32
C HIS A 194 4.53 -34.56 -6.67
N VAL A 195 3.29 -34.60 -7.10
CA VAL A 195 2.29 -35.55 -6.60
C VAL A 195 1.71 -36.34 -7.77
N ALA A 196 1.86 -37.68 -7.71
CA ALA A 196 1.21 -38.56 -8.68
C ALA A 196 -0.29 -38.68 -8.39
N ALA A 197 -1.09 -38.71 -9.46
CA ALA A 197 -2.53 -38.93 -9.33
C ALA A 197 -2.80 -40.29 -8.64
N GLU A 198 -3.85 -40.35 -7.83
CA GLU A 198 -4.28 -41.52 -7.06
C GLU A 198 -3.32 -42.01 -5.97
N LYS A 199 -2.15 -41.43 -5.80
CA LYS A 199 -1.26 -41.69 -4.68
C LYS A 199 -1.55 -40.78 -3.50
N GLN A 200 -1.35 -41.34 -2.32
CA GLN A 200 -1.42 -40.61 -1.06
C GLN A 200 -0.15 -39.78 -0.87
N PHE A 201 -0.31 -38.55 -0.37
CA PHE A 201 0.79 -37.68 0.03
C PHE A 201 0.48 -36.93 1.30
N GLY A 202 1.53 -36.55 2.04
CA GLY A 202 1.43 -35.77 3.25
C GLY A 202 1.43 -34.28 2.98
N VAL A 203 0.61 -33.53 3.69
CA VAL A 203 0.60 -32.07 3.74
C VAL A 203 0.74 -31.65 5.19
N ALA A 204 1.75 -30.85 5.50
CA ALA A 204 1.89 -30.25 6.81
C ALA A 204 1.21 -28.87 6.82
N VAL A 205 0.26 -28.69 7.72
CA VAL A 205 -0.49 -27.45 7.90
C VAL A 205 -0.14 -26.86 9.26
N GLU A 206 0.35 -25.64 9.29
CA GLU A 206 0.56 -24.88 10.51
C GLU A 206 -0.69 -24.07 10.84
N VAL A 207 -1.18 -24.22 12.07
CA VAL A 207 -2.31 -23.46 12.61
C VAL A 207 -1.79 -22.63 13.77
N ARG A 208 -1.99 -21.31 13.69
CA ARG A 208 -1.51 -20.34 14.66
C ARG A 208 -2.66 -19.57 15.30
N ASN A 209 -2.63 -19.43 16.60
CA ASN A 209 -3.55 -18.57 17.33
C ASN A 209 -3.05 -17.11 17.32
N CYS A 210 -3.73 -16.24 16.55
CA CYS A 210 -3.44 -14.80 16.47
C CYS A 210 -4.27 -13.97 17.44
N SER A 211 -5.14 -14.61 18.24
CA SER A 211 -5.97 -13.92 19.24
C SER A 211 -5.20 -13.66 20.54
N PRO A 212 -5.63 -12.70 21.37
CA PRO A 212 -5.04 -12.46 22.69
C PRO A 212 -5.48 -13.48 23.75
N GLN A 213 -6.35 -14.43 23.40
CA GLN A 213 -6.87 -15.44 24.33
C GLN A 213 -6.48 -16.87 23.92
N PRO A 214 -6.29 -17.78 24.88
CA PRO A 214 -6.09 -19.19 24.56
C PRO A 214 -7.34 -19.76 23.89
N MET A 215 -7.14 -20.59 22.87
CA MET A 215 -8.22 -21.18 22.09
C MET A 215 -8.04 -22.68 21.94
N ARG A 216 -9.11 -23.42 22.12
CA ARG A 216 -9.16 -24.85 21.82
C ARG A 216 -9.60 -25.06 20.39
N LEU A 217 -8.74 -25.66 19.59
CA LEU A 217 -8.93 -25.73 18.14
C LEU A 217 -9.09 -27.18 17.68
N THR A 218 -9.96 -27.34 16.68
CA THR A 218 -10.16 -28.57 15.94
C THR A 218 -10.16 -28.27 14.44
N LEU A 219 -9.30 -28.91 13.68
CA LEU A 219 -9.24 -28.80 12.25
C LEU A 219 -10.20 -29.79 11.60
N THR A 220 -11.17 -29.30 10.81
CA THR A 220 -12.16 -30.13 10.13
C THR A 220 -12.15 -29.86 8.63
N PHE A 221 -12.19 -30.90 7.82
CA PHE A 221 -12.26 -30.77 6.36
C PHE A 221 -13.68 -30.48 5.91
N ALA A 222 -13.85 -29.38 5.14
CA ALA A 222 -15.11 -29.04 4.49
C ALA A 222 -15.25 -29.84 3.19
N LYS A 223 -16.00 -30.92 3.20
CA LYS A 223 -16.22 -31.82 2.05
C LYS A 223 -16.71 -31.12 0.79
N ASN A 224 -17.50 -30.04 0.94
CA ASN A 224 -18.12 -29.32 -0.17
C ASN A 224 -17.16 -28.40 -0.98
N LYS A 225 -15.92 -28.22 -0.50
CA LYS A 225 -14.93 -27.32 -1.14
C LYS A 225 -13.72 -28.04 -1.71
N LEU A 226 -13.65 -29.35 -1.55
CA LEU A 226 -12.55 -30.18 -2.02
C LEU A 226 -12.90 -30.77 -3.40
N HIS A 227 -12.59 -30.07 -4.48
CA HIS A 227 -12.96 -30.49 -5.84
C HIS A 227 -12.22 -31.74 -6.34
N SER A 228 -10.98 -31.95 -5.93
CA SER A 228 -10.14 -33.06 -6.42
C SER A 228 -9.18 -33.65 -5.39
N LEU A 229 -9.29 -33.19 -4.14
CA LEU A 229 -8.46 -33.63 -3.04
C LEU A 229 -9.34 -34.31 -1.99
N TRP A 230 -8.97 -35.52 -1.56
CA TRP A 230 -9.69 -36.26 -0.56
C TRP A 230 -8.79 -36.49 0.65
N PRO A 231 -9.24 -36.12 1.86
CA PRO A 231 -8.52 -36.47 3.08
C PRO A 231 -8.62 -37.97 3.31
N ILE A 232 -7.49 -38.57 3.66
CA ILE A 232 -7.41 -39.99 4.02
C ILE A 232 -7.28 -40.09 5.53
N GLY A 233 -8.15 -40.83 6.15
CA GLY A 233 -8.20 -41.03 7.60
C GLY A 233 -9.22 -40.13 8.26
N LEU A 234 -8.83 -39.43 9.32
CA LEU A 234 -9.72 -38.59 10.12
C LEU A 234 -10.14 -37.32 9.34
N THR A 235 -11.42 -37.07 9.27
CA THR A 235 -11.99 -35.86 8.72
C THR A 235 -11.93 -34.68 9.69
N SER A 236 -11.61 -34.92 10.94
CA SER A 236 -11.46 -33.95 12.01
C SER A 236 -10.26 -34.31 12.89
N VAL A 237 -9.38 -33.36 13.14
CA VAL A 237 -8.18 -33.53 13.98
C VAL A 237 -8.23 -32.49 15.09
N ALA A 238 -8.21 -32.94 16.34
CA ALA A 238 -8.10 -32.07 17.50
C ALA A 238 -6.66 -31.53 17.61
N ILE A 239 -6.49 -30.22 17.59
CA ILE A 239 -5.19 -29.54 17.74
C ILE A 239 -4.89 -29.35 19.24
N GLY A 240 -5.93 -29.19 20.05
CA GLY A 240 -5.83 -28.91 21.48
C GLY A 240 -5.85 -27.40 21.80
N ASP A 241 -5.33 -27.07 22.97
CA ASP A 241 -5.33 -25.71 23.48
C ASP A 241 -4.08 -24.94 22.98
N LEU A 242 -4.27 -23.91 22.18
CA LEU A 242 -3.21 -23.04 21.72
C LEU A 242 -3.21 -21.72 22.53
N VAL A 243 -2.08 -21.42 23.16
CA VAL A 243 -1.85 -20.16 23.84
C VAL A 243 -1.79 -19.00 22.82
N PRO A 244 -2.01 -17.73 23.25
CA PRO A 244 -1.84 -16.58 22.37
C PRO A 244 -0.47 -16.57 21.68
N GLY A 245 -0.46 -16.43 20.35
CA GLY A 245 0.76 -16.49 19.53
C GLY A 245 1.35 -17.88 19.32
N GLY A 246 0.80 -18.92 19.96
CA GLY A 246 1.24 -20.30 19.77
C GLY A 246 0.83 -20.86 18.41
N SER A 247 1.65 -21.79 17.88
CA SER A 247 1.35 -22.52 16.65
C SER A 247 1.48 -24.03 16.87
N SER A 248 0.75 -24.80 16.06
CA SER A 248 0.82 -26.26 16.01
C SER A 248 0.82 -26.73 14.57
N VAL A 249 1.67 -27.71 14.27
CA VAL A 249 1.74 -28.30 12.93
C VAL A 249 0.96 -29.62 12.92
N VAL A 250 0.03 -29.71 12.00
CA VAL A 250 -0.81 -30.89 11.78
C VAL A 250 -0.44 -31.53 10.46
N ASN A 251 -0.05 -32.82 10.50
CA ASN A 251 0.23 -33.60 9.31
C ASN A 251 -1.06 -34.25 8.80
N LEU A 252 -1.42 -33.98 7.58
CA LEU A 252 -2.62 -34.47 6.93
C LEU A 252 -2.24 -35.36 5.76
N ASN A 253 -2.91 -36.48 5.63
CA ASN A 253 -2.77 -37.38 4.49
C ASN A 253 -3.90 -37.09 3.50
N VAL A 254 -3.51 -36.81 2.26
CA VAL A 254 -4.44 -36.38 1.20
C VAL A 254 -4.19 -37.22 -0.05
N ARG A 255 -5.24 -37.50 -0.82
CA ARG A 255 -5.18 -38.18 -2.11
C ARG A 255 -5.80 -37.29 -3.17
N ARG A 256 -5.14 -37.17 -4.33
CA ARG A 256 -5.68 -36.50 -5.50
C ARG A 256 -6.42 -37.49 -6.39
N GLU A 257 -7.67 -37.19 -6.69
CA GLU A 257 -8.45 -37.97 -7.66
C GLU A 257 -8.08 -37.56 -9.09
N LYS A 258 -8.12 -38.52 -10.03
CA LYS A 258 -8.01 -38.16 -11.47
C LYS A 258 -9.17 -37.28 -11.86
N SER A 259 -8.88 -36.14 -12.48
CA SER A 259 -9.90 -35.37 -13.18
C SER A 259 -10.51 -36.27 -14.26
N LYS A 260 -11.81 -36.53 -14.17
CA LYS A 260 -12.55 -37.10 -15.29
C LYS A 260 -12.55 -36.03 -16.38
N LEU A 261 -11.80 -36.28 -17.45
CA LEU A 261 -11.91 -35.53 -18.70
C LEU A 261 -13.29 -35.75 -19.30
#